data_d59a9f2cb12b6fdd58a91a1d4c469f97
#
_entry.id   d59a9f2cb12b6fdd58a91a1d4c469f97
#
_cell.length_a   1.000
_cell.length_b   1.000
_cell.length_c   1.000
_cell.angle_alpha   90.00
_cell.angle_beta   90.00
_cell.angle_gamma   90.00
#
_symmetry.space_group_name_H-M   'P 1'
#
loop_
_entity.id
_entity.type
_entity.pdbx_description
1 polymer ?
#
loop_
_entity_poly.entity_id
_entity_poly.type
_entity_poly.pdbx_seq_one_letter_code
_entity_poly.pdbx_strand_id
1 'polypeptide(L)'
;MITLETLSATKGRFALHEVSFSLERGAYGVVIGPAGAGKTTLLEVVGGLLAPRSGGLKLDGRDMRGVPPEDRGIGLVYQHAFLFPHLSVRENVAYGAADAATLDEAIDRMGVTPLLARDVRSLSGGERQLVALARALARRPRILLLDEPFSALDPRRRVLIRREIRALHRAWGLTTLQVTHDFAEAGMLGDQAILLDGGRILQAGAPSEVFRRPASPYVAEFLGAENVLAGTARDLGEAVPDWLDSDPREYAQGHRAFAFESEGLTLYAVGDFVPGAGHAVIRAEEITVARGQTHDSARNRFSGRITELVTLGALTRVTVDVRGTPIVAALTTRSAQELSLEPGLAVVVTFKAMAVHLC
;
A
#
# COMPACT_ATOMS: atom_id res chain seq x y z
N MET A 1 1.46 -20.46 2.48
CA MET A 1 1.10 -19.64 3.64
C MET A 1 2.36 -19.21 4.38
N ILE A 2 2.46 -17.95 4.73
CA ILE A 2 3.57 -17.39 5.54
C ILE A 2 2.96 -16.93 6.86
N THR A 3 3.44 -17.43 8.01
CA THR A 3 2.93 -17.04 9.33
C THR A 3 4.10 -16.65 10.23
N LEU A 4 4.03 -15.43 10.78
CA LEU A 4 4.94 -14.92 11.79
C LEU A 4 4.18 -14.75 13.10
N GLU A 5 4.75 -15.25 14.19
CA GLU A 5 4.18 -15.20 15.54
C GLU A 5 5.16 -14.49 16.48
N THR A 6 4.86 -13.26 16.87
CA THR A 6 5.67 -12.43 17.80
C THR A 6 7.16 -12.45 17.46
N LEU A 7 7.49 -12.43 16.17
CA LEU A 7 8.84 -12.58 15.68
C LEU A 7 9.66 -11.31 15.95
N SER A 8 10.82 -11.48 16.58
CA SER A 8 11.80 -10.41 16.77
C SER A 8 13.13 -10.83 16.15
N ALA A 9 13.81 -9.89 15.48
CA ALA A 9 15.12 -10.12 14.87
C ALA A 9 15.96 -8.85 14.94
N THR A 10 17.28 -9.00 14.98
CA THR A 10 18.20 -7.86 15.04
C THR A 10 19.21 -7.93 13.91
N LYS A 11 19.40 -6.80 13.20
CA LYS A 11 20.41 -6.63 12.15
C LYS A 11 21.20 -5.34 12.42
N GLY A 12 22.43 -5.49 12.90
CA GLY A 12 23.23 -4.34 13.33
C GLY A 12 22.57 -3.57 14.48
N ARG A 13 22.23 -2.30 14.25
CA ARG A 13 21.54 -1.45 15.23
C ARG A 13 20.01 -1.46 15.08
N PHE A 14 19.49 -2.10 14.06
CA PHE A 14 18.06 -2.16 13.78
C PHE A 14 17.46 -3.46 14.34
N ALA A 15 16.20 -3.38 14.80
CA ALA A 15 15.47 -4.55 15.28
C ALA A 15 14.02 -4.56 14.75
N LEU A 16 13.55 -5.75 14.43
CA LEU A 16 12.12 -6.07 14.32
C LEU A 16 11.59 -6.44 15.71
N HIS A 17 10.41 -5.97 16.06
CA HIS A 17 9.81 -6.10 17.38
C HIS A 17 8.45 -6.79 17.29
N GLU A 18 8.36 -8.03 17.75
CA GLU A 18 7.12 -8.78 17.91
C GLU A 18 6.20 -8.78 16.67
N VAL A 19 6.82 -8.87 15.50
CA VAL A 19 6.12 -8.86 14.21
C VAL A 19 5.23 -10.09 14.11
N SER A 20 3.93 -9.88 13.91
CA SER A 20 2.93 -10.95 13.75
C SER A 20 2.01 -10.66 12.58
N PHE A 21 1.95 -11.56 11.61
CA PHE A 21 0.96 -11.58 10.54
C PHE A 21 0.86 -12.96 9.91
N SER A 22 -0.23 -13.19 9.20
CA SER A 22 -0.42 -14.37 8.37
C SER A 22 -0.78 -13.93 6.96
N LEU A 23 -0.08 -14.52 5.97
CA LEU A 23 -0.39 -14.40 4.55
C LEU A 23 -0.81 -15.77 4.03
N GLU A 24 -2.03 -15.84 3.54
CA GLU A 24 -2.62 -17.08 3.06
C GLU A 24 -1.84 -17.66 1.87
N ARG A 25 -1.97 -18.97 1.67
CA ARG A 25 -1.38 -19.65 0.52
C ARG A 25 -1.99 -19.12 -0.77
N GLY A 26 -1.14 -18.79 -1.74
CA GLY A 26 -1.59 -18.20 -3.00
C GLY A 26 -1.97 -16.73 -2.92
N ALA A 27 -1.83 -16.08 -1.76
CA ALA A 27 -2.06 -14.65 -1.62
C ALA A 27 -0.80 -13.83 -1.92
N TYR A 28 -1.02 -12.60 -2.34
CA TYR A 28 0.00 -11.59 -2.60
C TYR A 28 0.01 -10.57 -1.45
N GLY A 29 0.98 -10.67 -0.55
CA GLY A 29 1.21 -9.70 0.51
C GLY A 29 2.16 -8.59 0.07
N VAL A 30 1.81 -7.33 0.38
CA VAL A 30 2.67 -6.18 0.12
C VAL A 30 2.98 -5.46 1.43
N VAL A 31 4.26 -5.44 1.80
CA VAL A 31 4.75 -4.71 2.96
C VAL A 31 5.15 -3.31 2.52
N ILE A 32 4.52 -2.30 3.08
CA ILE A 32 4.80 -0.88 2.84
C ILE A 32 5.32 -0.22 4.12
N GLY A 33 6.09 0.83 3.98
CA GLY A 33 6.65 1.56 5.10
C GLY A 33 7.78 2.50 4.68
N PRO A 34 8.20 3.43 5.52
CA PRO A 34 9.28 4.36 5.21
C PRO A 34 10.63 3.66 5.02
N ALA A 35 11.62 4.39 4.52
CA ALA A 35 12.99 3.92 4.48
C ALA A 35 13.48 3.63 5.90
N GLY A 36 14.15 2.49 6.09
CA GLY A 36 14.60 2.07 7.43
C GLY A 36 13.55 1.37 8.31
N ALA A 37 12.31 1.23 7.86
CA ALA A 37 11.25 0.55 8.63
C ALA A 37 11.52 -0.93 8.94
N GLY A 38 12.48 -1.58 8.24
CA GLY A 38 12.84 -2.97 8.45
C GLY A 38 12.28 -3.94 7.41
N LYS A 39 11.76 -3.44 6.28
CA LYS A 39 11.14 -4.23 5.21
C LYS A 39 12.08 -5.31 4.65
N THR A 40 13.29 -4.94 4.26
CA THR A 40 14.33 -5.89 3.79
C THR A 40 14.72 -6.88 4.89
N THR A 41 14.84 -6.41 6.15
CA THR A 41 15.15 -7.28 7.29
C THR A 41 14.07 -8.34 7.49
N LEU A 42 12.80 -7.97 7.32
CA LEU A 42 11.68 -8.91 7.37
C LEU A 42 11.80 -9.98 6.27
N LEU A 43 12.09 -9.58 5.02
CA LEU A 43 12.30 -10.54 3.92
C LEU A 43 13.50 -11.47 4.19
N GLU A 44 14.60 -10.94 4.74
CA GLU A 44 15.78 -11.75 5.08
C GLU A 44 15.48 -12.80 6.16
N VAL A 45 14.64 -12.45 7.15
CA VAL A 45 14.20 -13.43 8.16
C VAL A 45 13.34 -14.51 7.53
N VAL A 46 12.35 -14.13 6.70
CA VAL A 46 11.51 -15.10 5.99
C VAL A 46 12.34 -15.97 5.05
N GLY A 47 13.30 -15.36 4.34
CA GLY A 47 14.25 -16.02 3.45
C GLY A 47 15.27 -16.93 4.16
N GLY A 48 15.44 -16.82 5.47
CA GLY A 48 16.41 -17.61 6.23
C GLY A 48 17.83 -17.05 6.24
N LEU A 49 18.02 -15.85 5.75
CA LEU A 49 19.32 -15.17 5.70
C LEU A 49 19.66 -14.44 7.00
N LEU A 50 18.63 -14.19 7.80
CA LEU A 50 18.76 -13.67 9.15
C LEU A 50 17.95 -14.54 10.11
N ALA A 51 18.61 -15.03 11.16
CA ALA A 51 17.94 -15.83 12.18
C ALA A 51 17.08 -14.92 13.09
N PRO A 52 15.83 -15.31 13.42
CA PRO A 52 15.05 -14.61 14.41
C PRO A 52 15.67 -14.76 15.81
N ARG A 53 15.55 -13.73 16.63
CA ARG A 53 15.99 -13.74 18.03
C ARG A 53 14.96 -14.43 18.94
N SER A 54 13.67 -14.23 18.63
CA SER A 54 12.54 -14.83 19.34
C SER A 54 11.33 -14.92 18.42
N GLY A 55 10.30 -15.64 18.85
CA GLY A 55 9.08 -15.84 18.09
C GLY A 55 9.16 -17.02 17.12
N GLY A 56 8.17 -17.13 16.24
CA GLY A 56 8.02 -18.23 15.31
C GLY A 56 7.87 -17.78 13.86
N LEU A 57 8.40 -18.57 12.93
CA LEU A 57 8.16 -18.46 11.48
C LEU A 57 7.74 -19.81 10.94
N LYS A 58 6.58 -19.86 10.31
CA LYS A 58 6.09 -21.05 9.61
C LYS A 58 5.87 -20.74 8.13
N LEU A 59 6.32 -21.65 7.27
CA LEU A 59 6.03 -21.65 5.84
C LEU A 59 5.23 -22.91 5.49
N ASP A 60 4.04 -22.74 4.93
CA ASP A 60 3.08 -23.81 4.67
C ASP A 60 2.82 -24.71 5.90
N GLY A 61 2.77 -24.12 7.09
CA GLY A 61 2.57 -24.81 8.38
C GLY A 61 3.83 -25.45 8.98
N ARG A 62 4.94 -25.53 8.21
CA ARG A 62 6.22 -26.09 8.70
C ARG A 62 7.02 -25.00 9.43
N ASP A 63 7.50 -25.31 10.63
CA ASP A 63 8.42 -24.44 11.37
C ASP A 63 9.76 -24.30 10.61
N MET A 64 10.21 -23.06 10.44
CA MET A 64 11.45 -22.75 9.72
C MET A 64 12.66 -22.57 10.63
N ARG A 65 12.55 -22.85 11.92
CA ARG A 65 13.65 -22.77 12.87
C ARG A 65 14.76 -23.75 12.48
N GLY A 66 15.97 -23.22 12.24
CA GLY A 66 17.12 -24.01 11.81
C GLY A 66 17.06 -24.56 10.36
N VAL A 67 16.04 -24.19 9.59
CA VAL A 67 15.97 -24.55 8.17
C VAL A 67 16.78 -23.55 7.37
N PRO A 68 17.84 -23.97 6.63
CA PRO A 68 18.68 -23.09 5.85
C PRO A 68 17.91 -22.52 4.63
N PRO A 69 18.34 -21.38 4.04
CA PRO A 69 17.64 -20.71 2.95
C PRO A 69 17.33 -21.59 1.73
N GLU A 70 18.27 -22.43 1.33
CA GLU A 70 18.19 -23.34 0.18
C GLU A 70 17.07 -24.36 0.32
N ASP A 71 16.71 -24.76 1.54
CA ASP A 71 15.69 -25.77 1.83
C ASP A 71 14.29 -25.20 2.08
N ARG A 72 14.13 -23.85 2.00
CA ARG A 72 12.84 -23.18 2.23
C ARG A 72 11.95 -23.16 1.00
N GLY A 73 12.46 -23.48 -0.19
CA GLY A 73 11.70 -23.48 -1.45
C GLY A 73 11.28 -22.08 -1.90
N ILE A 74 12.10 -21.07 -1.58
CA ILE A 74 11.84 -19.65 -1.81
C ILE A 74 12.63 -19.16 -3.03
N GLY A 75 11.98 -18.34 -3.87
CA GLY A 75 12.63 -17.44 -4.80
C GLY A 75 12.76 -16.05 -4.17
N LEU A 76 13.97 -15.52 -4.11
CA LEU A 76 14.23 -14.20 -3.54
C LEU A 76 14.87 -13.29 -4.58
N VAL A 77 14.29 -12.08 -4.73
CA VAL A 77 14.81 -11.01 -5.56
C VAL A 77 15.06 -9.78 -4.70
N TYR A 78 16.30 -9.34 -4.64
CA TYR A 78 16.69 -8.13 -3.94
C TYR A 78 16.53 -6.88 -4.80
N GLN A 79 16.50 -5.73 -4.17
CA GLN A 79 16.54 -4.42 -4.83
C GLN A 79 17.79 -4.27 -5.72
N HIS A 80 18.96 -4.77 -5.26
CA HIS A 80 20.13 -4.96 -6.10
C HIS A 80 20.13 -6.39 -6.65
N ALA A 81 20.21 -6.51 -7.95
CA ALA A 81 19.96 -7.77 -8.67
C ALA A 81 20.91 -8.94 -8.33
N PHE A 82 22.07 -8.69 -7.72
CA PHE A 82 23.09 -9.68 -7.31
C PHE A 82 23.25 -10.84 -8.33
N LEU A 83 23.52 -10.49 -9.60
CA LEU A 83 23.83 -11.48 -10.64
C LEU A 83 25.24 -12.05 -10.42
N PHE A 84 25.44 -13.30 -10.82
CA PHE A 84 26.74 -13.94 -10.80
C PHE A 84 27.62 -13.33 -11.89
N PRO A 85 28.72 -12.61 -11.54
CA PRO A 85 29.48 -11.81 -12.51
C PRO A 85 30.35 -12.66 -13.45
N HIS A 86 30.53 -13.92 -13.15
CA HIS A 86 31.32 -14.91 -13.94
C HIS A 86 30.42 -15.74 -14.84
N LEU A 87 29.11 -15.58 -14.82
CA LEU A 87 28.14 -16.26 -15.66
C LEU A 87 27.53 -15.29 -16.68
N SER A 88 27.25 -15.78 -17.89
CA SER A 88 26.44 -15.07 -18.89
C SER A 88 25.01 -14.83 -18.37
N VAL A 89 24.23 -14.00 -19.07
CA VAL A 89 22.80 -13.80 -18.74
C VAL A 89 22.04 -15.11 -18.79
N ARG A 90 22.25 -15.94 -19.84
CA ARG A 90 21.61 -17.26 -19.97
C ARG A 90 21.92 -18.15 -18.79
N GLU A 91 23.18 -18.27 -18.40
CA GLU A 91 23.63 -19.10 -17.28
C GLU A 91 23.09 -18.57 -15.95
N ASN A 92 23.00 -17.25 -15.76
CA ASN A 92 22.36 -16.67 -14.59
C ASN A 92 20.89 -17.06 -14.47
N VAL A 93 20.10 -16.95 -15.55
CA VAL A 93 18.67 -17.34 -15.51
C VAL A 93 18.52 -18.84 -15.32
N ALA A 94 19.36 -19.66 -15.98
CA ALA A 94 19.34 -21.10 -15.87
C ALA A 94 19.83 -21.64 -14.51
N TYR A 95 20.46 -20.79 -13.69
CA TYR A 95 21.02 -21.22 -12.42
C TYR A 95 19.94 -21.70 -11.44
N GLY A 96 19.91 -23.00 -11.26
CA GLY A 96 18.91 -23.66 -10.40
C GLY A 96 17.51 -23.70 -10.99
N ALA A 97 17.36 -23.59 -12.33
CA ALA A 97 16.08 -23.76 -13.01
C ALA A 97 15.49 -25.15 -12.74
N ALA A 98 14.16 -25.20 -12.55
CA ALA A 98 13.46 -26.44 -12.25
C ALA A 98 13.47 -27.41 -13.44
N ASP A 99 13.20 -26.87 -14.63
CA ASP A 99 13.18 -27.59 -15.91
C ASP A 99 13.31 -26.59 -17.08
N ALA A 100 13.48 -27.11 -18.30
CA ALA A 100 13.66 -26.31 -19.51
C ALA A 100 12.40 -25.47 -19.84
N ALA A 101 11.21 -26.01 -19.65
CA ALA A 101 9.95 -25.31 -19.98
C ALA A 101 9.73 -24.12 -19.03
N THR A 102 9.99 -24.29 -17.73
CA THR A 102 9.93 -23.21 -16.74
C THR A 102 10.98 -22.14 -17.00
N LEU A 103 12.19 -22.55 -17.43
CA LEU A 103 13.25 -21.64 -17.83
C LEU A 103 12.83 -20.76 -19.03
N ASP A 104 12.31 -21.39 -20.08
CA ASP A 104 11.87 -20.69 -21.29
C ASP A 104 10.69 -19.75 -20.99
N GLU A 105 9.71 -20.20 -20.19
CA GLU A 105 8.59 -19.34 -19.74
C GLU A 105 9.10 -18.13 -18.94
N ALA A 106 10.03 -18.31 -18.02
CA ALA A 106 10.59 -17.21 -17.24
C ALA A 106 11.36 -16.19 -18.11
N ILE A 107 12.13 -16.67 -19.10
CA ILE A 107 12.84 -15.85 -20.09
C ILE A 107 11.85 -15.01 -20.89
N ASP A 108 10.81 -15.62 -21.44
CA ASP A 108 9.83 -14.95 -22.28
C ASP A 108 8.99 -13.92 -21.48
N ARG A 109 8.46 -14.33 -20.33
CA ARG A 109 7.64 -13.45 -19.47
C ARG A 109 8.39 -12.23 -18.98
N MET A 110 9.67 -12.36 -18.65
CA MET A 110 10.49 -11.23 -18.21
C MET A 110 11.12 -10.46 -19.40
N GLY A 111 10.91 -10.91 -20.62
CA GLY A 111 11.40 -10.24 -21.83
C GLY A 111 12.93 -10.17 -21.91
N VAL A 112 13.64 -11.18 -21.38
CA VAL A 112 15.11 -11.19 -21.34
C VAL A 112 15.76 -11.91 -22.52
N THR A 113 14.98 -12.46 -23.45
CA THR A 113 15.47 -13.15 -24.67
C THR A 113 16.57 -12.34 -25.41
N PRO A 114 16.43 -11.02 -25.64
CA PRO A 114 17.46 -10.23 -26.34
C PRO A 114 18.76 -10.06 -25.55
N LEU A 115 18.73 -10.39 -24.25
CA LEU A 115 19.86 -10.20 -23.34
C LEU A 115 20.69 -11.45 -23.14
N LEU A 116 20.20 -12.64 -23.54
CA LEU A 116 20.77 -13.95 -23.18
C LEU A 116 22.25 -14.13 -23.57
N ALA A 117 22.68 -13.53 -24.68
CA ALA A 117 24.07 -13.62 -25.16
C ALA A 117 24.99 -12.52 -24.58
N ARG A 118 24.47 -11.61 -23.77
CA ARG A 118 25.22 -10.48 -23.22
C ARG A 118 25.94 -10.85 -21.92
N ASP A 119 27.05 -10.13 -21.68
CA ASP A 119 27.71 -10.14 -20.36
C ASP A 119 26.84 -9.34 -19.35
N VAL A 120 26.69 -9.86 -18.16
CA VAL A 120 25.89 -9.23 -17.08
C VAL A 120 26.41 -7.84 -16.69
N ARG A 121 27.72 -7.59 -16.88
CA ARG A 121 28.35 -6.30 -16.60
C ARG A 121 27.91 -5.21 -17.57
N SER A 122 27.50 -5.58 -18.78
CA SER A 122 27.02 -4.66 -19.81
C SER A 122 25.56 -4.25 -19.66
N LEU A 123 24.83 -4.86 -18.72
CA LEU A 123 23.42 -4.62 -18.51
C LEU A 123 23.18 -3.31 -17.74
N SER A 124 22.12 -2.59 -18.13
CA SER A 124 21.56 -1.51 -17.31
C SER A 124 20.99 -2.03 -15.98
N GLY A 125 20.71 -1.14 -15.02
CA GLY A 125 20.09 -1.52 -13.75
C GLY A 125 18.75 -2.25 -13.93
N GLY A 126 17.89 -1.74 -14.81
CA GLY A 126 16.61 -2.38 -15.12
C GLY A 126 16.77 -3.74 -15.81
N GLU A 127 17.70 -3.88 -16.75
CA GLU A 127 17.98 -5.18 -17.39
C GLU A 127 18.49 -6.20 -16.39
N ARG A 128 19.41 -5.81 -15.47
CA ARG A 128 19.84 -6.68 -14.37
C ARG A 128 18.70 -7.15 -13.51
N GLN A 129 17.75 -6.26 -13.21
CA GLN A 129 16.59 -6.59 -12.40
C GLN A 129 15.66 -7.60 -13.09
N LEU A 130 15.43 -7.45 -14.41
CA LEU A 130 14.67 -8.44 -15.19
C LEU A 130 15.33 -9.81 -15.21
N VAL A 131 16.64 -9.87 -15.35
CA VAL A 131 17.41 -11.14 -15.30
C VAL A 131 17.30 -11.78 -13.90
N ALA A 132 17.36 -11.00 -12.82
CA ALA A 132 17.20 -11.51 -11.46
C ALA A 132 15.79 -12.05 -11.21
N LEU A 133 14.75 -11.37 -11.71
CA LEU A 133 13.37 -11.85 -11.69
C LEU A 133 13.21 -13.17 -12.46
N ALA A 134 13.74 -13.23 -13.70
CA ALA A 134 13.73 -14.43 -14.52
C ALA A 134 14.42 -15.61 -13.80
N ARG A 135 15.60 -15.39 -13.21
CA ARG A 135 16.34 -16.40 -12.43
C ARG A 135 15.53 -16.92 -11.24
N ALA A 136 14.89 -16.03 -10.47
CA ALA A 136 14.09 -16.45 -9.33
C ALA A 136 12.84 -17.25 -9.75
N LEU A 137 12.20 -16.87 -10.85
CA LEU A 137 11.03 -17.56 -11.41
C LEU A 137 11.39 -18.90 -12.06
N ALA A 138 12.54 -19.01 -12.75
CA ALA A 138 13.00 -20.25 -13.38
C ALA A 138 13.15 -21.42 -12.39
N ARG A 139 13.33 -21.14 -11.10
CA ARG A 139 13.34 -22.15 -10.03
C ARG A 139 11.96 -22.70 -9.68
N ARG A 140 10.87 -22.13 -10.23
CA ARG A 140 9.48 -22.44 -9.90
C ARG A 140 9.22 -22.49 -8.38
N PRO A 141 9.50 -21.40 -7.65
CA PRO A 141 9.38 -21.37 -6.20
C PRO A 141 7.92 -21.51 -5.77
N ARG A 142 7.68 -21.97 -4.54
CA ARG A 142 6.34 -21.92 -3.92
C ARG A 142 6.06 -20.54 -3.32
N ILE A 143 7.11 -19.91 -2.80
CA ILE A 143 7.07 -18.60 -2.17
C ILE A 143 8.03 -17.68 -2.92
N LEU A 144 7.54 -16.50 -3.30
CA LEU A 144 8.32 -15.48 -3.98
C LEU A 144 8.48 -14.25 -3.07
N LEU A 145 9.73 -13.94 -2.72
CA LEU A 145 10.07 -12.76 -1.93
C LEU A 145 10.67 -11.70 -2.84
N LEU A 146 10.12 -10.49 -2.81
CA LEU A 146 10.50 -9.40 -3.70
C LEU A 146 10.86 -8.14 -2.89
N ASP A 147 12.10 -7.69 -2.99
CA ASP A 147 12.57 -6.45 -2.38
C ASP A 147 12.69 -5.36 -3.44
N GLU A 148 11.76 -4.38 -3.44
CA GLU A 148 11.70 -3.25 -4.38
C GLU A 148 11.89 -3.68 -5.86
N PRO A 149 11.18 -4.72 -6.37
CA PRO A 149 11.52 -5.41 -7.60
C PRO A 149 11.41 -4.55 -8.85
N PHE A 150 10.68 -3.44 -8.78
CA PHE A 150 10.39 -2.61 -9.95
C PHE A 150 11.08 -1.24 -9.90
N SER A 151 11.83 -0.92 -8.85
CA SER A 151 12.42 0.41 -8.62
C SER A 151 13.40 0.84 -9.73
N ALA A 152 14.17 -0.11 -10.29
CA ALA A 152 15.16 0.15 -11.34
C ALA A 152 14.56 0.17 -12.77
N LEU A 153 13.26 -0.11 -12.93
CA LEU A 153 12.59 -0.16 -14.23
C LEU A 153 12.03 1.21 -14.63
N ASP A 154 12.09 1.51 -15.93
CA ASP A 154 11.38 2.65 -16.48
C ASP A 154 9.86 2.50 -16.33
N PRO A 155 9.09 3.60 -16.35
CA PRO A 155 7.65 3.56 -16.07
C PRO A 155 6.85 2.62 -16.98
N ARG A 156 7.22 2.50 -18.27
CA ARG A 156 6.52 1.63 -19.23
C ARG A 156 6.79 0.15 -18.93
N ARG A 157 8.05 -0.21 -18.75
CA ARG A 157 8.45 -1.58 -18.38
C ARG A 157 7.89 -1.98 -17.03
N ARG A 158 7.88 -1.08 -16.04
CA ARG A 158 7.29 -1.31 -14.72
C ARG A 158 5.85 -1.79 -14.81
N VAL A 159 5.01 -1.13 -15.61
CA VAL A 159 3.60 -1.53 -15.81
C VAL A 159 3.49 -2.93 -16.42
N LEU A 160 4.30 -3.24 -17.44
CA LEU A 160 4.28 -4.55 -18.09
C LEU A 160 4.73 -5.65 -17.14
N ILE A 161 5.86 -5.48 -16.46
CA ILE A 161 6.42 -6.50 -15.57
C ILE A 161 5.52 -6.74 -14.35
N ARG A 162 4.90 -5.70 -13.79
CA ARG A 162 3.88 -5.88 -12.73
C ARG A 162 2.73 -6.79 -13.18
N ARG A 163 2.24 -6.61 -14.41
CA ARG A 163 1.20 -7.48 -14.98
C ARG A 163 1.67 -8.91 -15.15
N GLU A 164 2.89 -9.10 -15.67
CA GLU A 164 3.46 -10.44 -15.87
C GLU A 164 3.67 -11.17 -14.53
N ILE A 165 4.23 -10.49 -13.51
CA ILE A 165 4.39 -11.06 -12.18
C ILE A 165 3.03 -11.44 -11.57
N ARG A 166 2.01 -10.57 -11.70
CA ARG A 166 0.67 -10.87 -11.20
C ARG A 166 0.03 -12.04 -11.97
N ALA A 167 0.24 -12.14 -13.28
CA ALA A 167 -0.24 -13.25 -14.11
C ALA A 167 0.43 -14.59 -13.71
N LEU A 168 1.75 -14.60 -13.54
CA LEU A 168 2.50 -15.79 -13.09
C LEU A 168 2.12 -16.18 -11.66
N HIS A 169 1.99 -15.21 -10.76
CA HIS A 169 1.53 -15.45 -9.39
C HIS A 169 0.21 -16.22 -9.37
N ARG A 170 -0.77 -15.78 -10.16
CA ARG A 170 -2.08 -16.48 -10.27
C ARG A 170 -1.97 -17.84 -10.94
N ALA A 171 -1.26 -17.91 -12.07
CA ALA A 171 -1.14 -19.14 -12.86
C ALA A 171 -0.43 -20.26 -12.09
N TRP A 172 0.58 -19.92 -11.30
CA TRP A 172 1.38 -20.89 -10.55
C TRP A 172 0.90 -21.07 -9.10
N GLY A 173 -0.07 -20.29 -8.64
CA GLY A 173 -0.55 -20.29 -7.25
C GLY A 173 0.55 -19.92 -6.25
N LEU A 174 1.41 -18.93 -6.62
CA LEU A 174 2.50 -18.49 -5.78
C LEU A 174 1.97 -17.82 -4.50
N THR A 175 2.67 -17.98 -3.38
CA THR A 175 2.54 -17.07 -2.25
C THR A 175 3.63 -16.02 -2.40
N THR A 176 3.25 -14.75 -2.58
CA THR A 176 4.22 -13.66 -2.82
C THR A 176 4.25 -12.70 -1.66
N LEU A 177 5.43 -12.36 -1.16
CA LEU A 177 5.62 -11.27 -0.22
C LEU A 177 6.56 -10.24 -0.85
N GLN A 178 6.02 -9.09 -1.18
CA GLN A 178 6.76 -7.98 -1.76
C GLN A 178 6.93 -6.87 -0.75
N VAL A 179 8.08 -6.24 -0.71
CA VAL A 179 8.27 -4.97 -0.01
C VAL A 179 8.47 -3.85 -1.01
N THR A 180 7.87 -2.70 -0.73
CA THR A 180 7.93 -1.52 -1.59
C THR A 180 7.63 -0.25 -0.80
N HIS A 181 7.98 0.90 -1.36
CA HIS A 181 7.53 2.21 -0.93
C HIS A 181 6.42 2.80 -1.83
N ASP A 182 6.03 2.08 -2.90
CA ASP A 182 4.98 2.51 -3.85
C ASP A 182 3.62 1.98 -3.41
N PHE A 183 2.77 2.86 -2.88
CA PHE A 183 1.41 2.53 -2.44
C PHE A 183 0.52 1.99 -3.56
N ALA A 184 0.76 2.43 -4.82
CA ALA A 184 0.00 1.93 -5.96
C ALA A 184 0.27 0.43 -6.19
N GLU A 185 1.47 -0.07 -5.86
CA GLU A 185 1.78 -1.50 -5.94
C GLU A 185 0.94 -2.30 -4.96
N ALA A 186 0.77 -1.82 -3.72
CA ALA A 186 -0.08 -2.48 -2.74
C ALA A 186 -1.54 -2.56 -3.21
N GLY A 187 -2.07 -1.46 -3.78
CA GLY A 187 -3.44 -1.43 -4.32
C GLY A 187 -3.66 -2.29 -5.57
N MET A 188 -2.64 -2.39 -6.46
CA MET A 188 -2.77 -3.12 -7.73
C MET A 188 -2.42 -4.60 -7.64
N LEU A 189 -1.46 -4.97 -6.79
CA LEU A 189 -0.91 -6.32 -6.71
C LEU A 189 -1.35 -7.05 -5.46
N GLY A 190 -1.52 -6.34 -4.32
CA GLY A 190 -1.74 -6.94 -3.02
C GLY A 190 -3.16 -7.47 -2.83
N ASP A 191 -3.25 -8.66 -2.25
CA ASP A 191 -4.45 -9.17 -1.61
C ASP A 191 -4.44 -8.76 -0.12
N GLN A 192 -3.25 -8.50 0.43
CA GLN A 192 -3.03 -7.97 1.78
C GLN A 192 -1.95 -6.88 1.76
N ALA A 193 -2.21 -5.75 2.41
CA ALA A 193 -1.24 -4.71 2.71
C ALA A 193 -0.81 -4.81 4.18
N ILE A 194 0.49 -4.67 4.44
CA ILE A 194 1.09 -4.72 5.77
C ILE A 194 1.92 -3.45 5.94
N LEU A 195 1.52 -2.58 6.84
CA LEU A 195 2.24 -1.35 7.13
C LEU A 195 3.25 -1.61 8.23
N LEU A 196 4.53 -1.46 7.90
CA LEU A 196 5.67 -1.66 8.81
C LEU A 196 6.39 -0.33 9.05
N ASP A 197 6.56 0.04 10.31
CA ASP A 197 7.43 1.15 10.69
C ASP A 197 8.10 0.92 12.03
N GLY A 198 9.32 1.46 12.20
CA GLY A 198 10.12 1.27 13.41
C GLY A 198 10.28 -0.21 13.82
N GLY A 199 10.27 -1.14 12.86
CA GLY A 199 10.34 -2.58 13.11
C GLY A 199 9.05 -3.20 13.66
N ARG A 200 7.91 -2.50 13.65
CA ARG A 200 6.59 -2.96 14.12
C ARG A 200 5.56 -2.90 13.01
N ILE A 201 4.61 -3.83 13.03
CA ILE A 201 3.42 -3.72 12.18
C ILE A 201 2.48 -2.71 12.83
N LEU A 202 2.15 -1.65 12.10
CA LEU A 202 1.18 -0.63 12.51
C LEU A 202 -0.24 -1.01 12.11
N GLN A 203 -0.40 -1.61 10.94
CA GLN A 203 -1.69 -2.05 10.41
C GLN A 203 -1.48 -3.13 9.36
N ALA A 204 -2.40 -4.09 9.28
CA ALA A 204 -2.44 -5.09 8.21
C ALA A 204 -3.91 -5.39 7.86
N GLY A 205 -4.20 -5.60 6.57
CA GLY A 205 -5.57 -5.90 6.10
C GLY A 205 -5.65 -5.85 4.58
N ALA A 206 -6.87 -5.92 4.04
CA ALA A 206 -7.10 -5.69 2.63
C ALA A 206 -6.59 -4.27 2.24
N PRO A 207 -5.93 -4.09 1.07
CA PRO A 207 -5.43 -2.76 0.69
C PRO A 207 -6.50 -1.67 0.73
N SER A 208 -7.72 -1.96 0.24
CA SER A 208 -8.83 -1.03 0.27
C SER A 208 -9.23 -0.60 1.69
N GLU A 209 -9.09 -1.49 2.66
CA GLU A 209 -9.39 -1.20 4.07
C GLU A 209 -8.27 -0.38 4.70
N VAL A 210 -7.01 -0.81 4.55
CA VAL A 210 -5.83 -0.10 5.08
C VAL A 210 -5.77 1.35 4.55
N PHE A 211 -6.05 1.55 3.26
CA PHE A 211 -6.04 2.88 2.66
C PHE A 211 -7.24 3.75 3.08
N ARG A 212 -8.44 3.17 3.26
CA ARG A 212 -9.64 3.94 3.60
C ARG A 212 -9.84 4.15 5.09
N ARG A 213 -9.36 3.21 5.92
CA ARG A 213 -9.54 3.19 7.37
C ARG A 213 -8.19 3.08 8.08
N PRO A 214 -7.37 4.13 8.04
CA PRO A 214 -6.09 4.12 8.73
C PRO A 214 -6.30 3.99 10.25
N ALA A 215 -5.50 3.14 10.89
CA ALA A 215 -5.62 2.84 12.33
C ALA A 215 -5.16 3.97 13.24
N SER A 216 -4.49 4.98 12.69
CA SER A 216 -4.01 6.15 13.44
C SER A 216 -3.77 7.34 12.51
N PRO A 217 -3.69 8.57 13.05
CA PRO A 217 -3.34 9.75 12.25
C PRO A 217 -1.98 9.61 11.56
N TYR A 218 -0.99 9.01 12.23
CA TYR A 218 0.31 8.73 11.64
C TYR A 218 0.19 7.82 10.39
N VAL A 219 -0.61 6.77 10.48
CA VAL A 219 -0.87 5.88 9.33
C VAL A 219 -1.61 6.65 8.22
N ALA A 220 -2.57 7.51 8.57
CA ALA A 220 -3.29 8.33 7.61
C ALA A 220 -2.34 9.25 6.83
N GLU A 221 -1.51 10.01 7.53
CA GLU A 221 -0.52 10.92 6.94
C GLU A 221 0.51 10.16 6.09
N PHE A 222 1.02 9.04 6.61
CA PHE A 222 1.95 8.19 5.86
C PHE A 222 1.34 7.68 4.54
N LEU A 223 0.05 7.33 4.56
CA LEU A 223 -0.69 6.90 3.35
C LEU A 223 -1.16 8.08 2.48
N GLY A 224 -0.71 9.30 2.77
CA GLY A 224 -0.96 10.50 1.98
C GLY A 224 -2.34 11.12 2.20
N ALA A 225 -2.97 10.91 3.35
CA ALA A 225 -4.16 11.68 3.72
C ALA A 225 -3.77 13.13 3.97
N GLU A 226 -4.46 14.07 3.32
CA GLU A 226 -4.16 15.50 3.39
C GLU A 226 -5.01 16.22 4.43
N ASN A 227 -6.18 15.65 4.77
CA ASN A 227 -7.06 16.20 5.80
C ASN A 227 -7.10 15.23 6.98
N VAL A 228 -6.30 15.53 8.01
CA VAL A 228 -6.25 14.83 9.30
C VAL A 228 -6.48 15.86 10.38
N LEU A 229 -7.69 15.87 10.96
CA LEU A 229 -8.16 16.88 11.89
C LEU A 229 -8.25 16.29 13.29
N ALA A 230 -7.55 16.87 14.26
CA ALA A 230 -7.67 16.47 15.66
C ALA A 230 -8.96 17.04 16.27
N GLY A 231 -9.63 16.28 17.14
CA GLY A 231 -10.87 16.74 17.76
C GLY A 231 -11.49 15.72 18.68
N THR A 232 -12.80 15.87 18.90
CA THR A 232 -13.56 14.99 19.80
C THR A 232 -14.83 14.51 19.12
N ALA A 233 -15.02 13.20 19.11
CA ALA A 233 -16.23 12.56 18.59
C ALA A 233 -17.27 12.38 19.70
N ARG A 234 -18.51 12.75 19.40
CA ARG A 234 -19.69 12.52 20.22
C ARG A 234 -20.66 11.62 19.45
N ASP A 235 -21.10 10.54 20.08
CA ASP A 235 -22.14 9.67 19.54
C ASP A 235 -23.47 10.44 19.48
N LEU A 236 -24.16 10.38 18.37
CA LEU A 236 -25.48 10.98 18.17
C LEU A 236 -26.64 10.07 18.65
N GLY A 237 -26.30 8.85 19.13
CA GLY A 237 -27.26 7.89 19.67
C GLY A 237 -27.95 7.04 18.60
N GLU A 238 -28.90 6.19 19.06
CA GLU A 238 -29.72 5.32 18.19
C GLU A 238 -30.79 6.08 17.37
N ALA A 239 -31.03 7.35 17.70
CA ALA A 239 -31.85 8.20 16.86
C ALA A 239 -31.06 8.47 15.60
N VAL A 240 -31.26 7.62 14.59
CA VAL A 240 -30.79 7.87 13.21
C VAL A 240 -31.30 9.28 12.89
N PRO A 241 -30.41 10.28 12.72
CA PRO A 241 -30.85 11.62 12.37
C PRO A 241 -31.70 11.54 11.11
N ASP A 242 -32.79 12.31 11.02
CA ASP A 242 -33.74 12.32 9.89
C ASP A 242 -33.08 12.47 8.51
N TRP A 243 -31.83 12.90 8.50
CA TRP A 243 -31.01 13.04 7.30
C TRP A 243 -30.24 11.76 6.91
N LEU A 244 -30.23 10.75 7.73
CA LEU A 244 -29.63 9.44 7.45
C LEU A 244 -30.62 8.52 6.72
N ASP A 245 -31.59 9.09 6.02
CA ASP A 245 -32.67 8.48 5.26
C ASP A 245 -32.18 7.64 4.06
N SER A 246 -31.27 6.73 4.32
CA SER A 246 -30.87 5.65 3.46
C SER A 246 -31.32 4.34 4.10
N ASP A 247 -31.66 3.37 3.27
CA ASP A 247 -32.21 2.07 3.64
C ASP A 247 -31.61 1.56 4.99
N PRO A 248 -32.43 1.35 6.04
CA PRO A 248 -31.95 0.81 7.32
C PRO A 248 -31.11 -0.46 7.19
N ARG A 249 -31.20 -1.16 6.04
CA ARG A 249 -30.40 -2.34 5.71
C ARG A 249 -28.94 -2.03 5.35
N GLU A 250 -28.63 -0.83 4.89
CA GLU A 250 -27.23 -0.39 4.69
C GLU A 250 -26.53 -0.09 6.02
N TYR A 251 -27.31 0.26 7.06
CA TYR A 251 -26.81 0.56 8.41
C TYR A 251 -27.01 -0.59 9.40
N ALA A 252 -27.68 -1.69 9.01
CA ALA A 252 -27.97 -2.85 9.81
C ALA A 252 -26.72 -3.63 10.32
N GLN A 253 -25.50 -3.15 10.01
CA GLN A 253 -24.25 -3.73 10.48
C GLN A 253 -23.59 -2.99 11.66
N GLY A 254 -24.36 -2.23 12.45
CA GLY A 254 -23.86 -1.61 13.68
C GLY A 254 -23.11 -0.28 13.51
N HIS A 255 -23.21 0.38 12.35
CA HIS A 255 -22.59 1.70 12.16
C HIS A 255 -23.37 2.77 12.93
N ARG A 256 -22.66 3.59 13.69
CA ARG A 256 -23.19 4.72 14.46
C ARG A 256 -22.92 6.04 13.73
N ALA A 257 -23.74 7.05 14.02
CA ALA A 257 -23.51 8.42 13.58
C ALA A 257 -22.82 9.23 14.68
N PHE A 258 -21.83 10.02 14.28
CA PHE A 258 -21.05 10.86 15.17
C PHE A 258 -21.05 12.31 14.71
N ALA A 259 -21.05 13.23 15.69
CA ALA A 259 -20.59 14.60 15.50
C ALA A 259 -19.15 14.70 16.00
N PHE A 260 -18.26 15.17 15.15
CA PHE A 260 -16.86 15.36 15.45
C PHE A 260 -16.52 16.86 15.45
N GLU A 261 -16.10 17.37 16.60
CA GLU A 261 -15.78 18.78 16.83
C GLU A 261 -14.27 18.99 16.68
N SER A 262 -13.87 19.82 15.73
CA SER A 262 -12.48 20.16 15.44
C SER A 262 -12.37 21.65 15.09
N GLU A 263 -11.56 22.42 15.84
CA GLU A 263 -11.20 23.82 15.54
C GLU A 263 -12.38 24.72 15.12
N GLY A 264 -13.54 24.55 15.76
CA GLY A 264 -14.77 25.31 15.45
C GLY A 264 -15.52 24.81 14.22
N LEU A 265 -15.19 23.62 13.70
CA LEU A 265 -15.92 22.87 12.70
C LEU A 265 -16.62 21.68 13.34
N THR A 266 -17.88 21.46 12.99
CA THR A 266 -18.60 20.23 13.32
C THR A 266 -18.70 19.38 12.08
N LEU A 267 -18.06 18.19 12.10
CA LEU A 267 -18.11 17.19 11.04
C LEU A 267 -19.08 16.10 11.43
N TYR A 268 -19.82 15.58 10.48
CA TYR A 268 -20.64 14.38 10.66
C TYR A 268 -19.91 13.17 10.06
N ALA A 269 -19.82 12.09 10.83
CA ALA A 269 -19.20 10.83 10.44
C ALA A 269 -20.14 9.66 10.70
N VAL A 270 -19.94 8.58 9.95
CA VAL A 270 -20.64 7.30 10.14
C VAL A 270 -19.64 6.17 10.17
N GLY A 271 -19.66 5.36 11.20
CA GLY A 271 -18.71 4.27 11.34
C GLY A 271 -18.78 3.57 12.68
N ASP A 272 -17.74 2.84 12.98
CA ASP A 272 -17.52 2.20 14.28
C ASP A 272 -16.33 2.90 14.96
N PHE A 273 -16.64 3.75 15.92
CA PHE A 273 -15.66 4.53 16.67
C PHE A 273 -16.11 4.63 18.16
N VAL A 274 -15.15 4.69 19.06
CA VAL A 274 -15.42 4.93 20.48
C VAL A 274 -15.47 6.44 20.70
N PRO A 275 -16.59 6.99 21.24
CA PRO A 275 -16.68 8.42 21.54
C PRO A 275 -15.51 8.93 22.38
N GLY A 276 -15.01 10.11 22.07
CA GLY A 276 -13.86 10.71 22.76
C GLY A 276 -12.92 11.47 21.84
N ALA A 277 -11.73 11.77 22.34
CA ALA A 277 -10.67 12.42 21.58
C ALA A 277 -10.13 11.49 20.48
N GLY A 278 -9.89 12.04 19.31
CA GLY A 278 -9.41 11.28 18.16
C GLY A 278 -9.11 12.19 16.96
N HIS A 279 -9.09 11.60 15.79
CA HIS A 279 -8.84 12.33 14.54
C HIS A 279 -9.89 11.96 13.49
N ALA A 280 -10.31 12.96 12.71
CA ALA A 280 -11.10 12.78 11.51
C ALA A 280 -10.18 12.80 10.28
N VAL A 281 -10.22 11.75 9.49
CA VAL A 281 -9.46 11.61 8.25
C VAL A 281 -10.42 11.70 7.07
N ILE A 282 -10.16 12.62 6.16
CA ILE A 282 -10.95 12.79 4.92
C ILE A 282 -9.99 12.77 3.73
N ARG A 283 -10.24 11.91 2.76
CA ARG A 283 -9.45 11.88 1.53
C ARG A 283 -9.77 13.07 0.65
N ALA A 284 -8.77 13.69 0.05
CA ALA A 284 -8.96 14.87 -0.80
C ALA A 284 -9.88 14.60 -2.00
N GLU A 285 -9.84 13.39 -2.54
CA GLU A 285 -10.71 12.93 -3.65
C GLU A 285 -12.19 12.73 -3.26
N GLU A 286 -12.50 12.62 -1.97
CA GLU A 286 -13.87 12.52 -1.46
C GLU A 286 -14.53 13.90 -1.24
N ILE A 287 -13.77 14.97 -1.42
CA ILE A 287 -14.22 16.34 -1.21
C ILE A 287 -14.59 16.98 -2.54
N THR A 288 -15.81 17.47 -2.62
CA THR A 288 -16.31 18.22 -3.78
C THR A 288 -16.19 19.73 -3.51
N VAL A 289 -15.80 20.48 -4.53
CA VAL A 289 -15.73 21.95 -4.49
C VAL A 289 -16.74 22.54 -5.47
N ALA A 290 -17.54 23.53 -5.03
CA ALA A 290 -18.53 24.17 -5.86
C ALA A 290 -18.52 25.71 -5.69
N ARG A 291 -18.94 26.45 -6.72
CA ARG A 291 -19.21 27.87 -6.68
C ARG A 291 -20.64 28.12 -6.21
N GLY A 292 -20.86 28.28 -4.93
CA GLY A 292 -22.17 28.55 -4.34
C GLY A 292 -22.86 27.30 -3.77
N GLN A 293 -24.11 27.46 -3.36
CA GLN A 293 -24.86 26.38 -2.72
C GLN A 293 -25.20 25.27 -3.70
N THR A 294 -24.87 24.04 -3.34
CA THR A 294 -25.27 22.82 -4.06
C THR A 294 -26.36 22.09 -3.27
N HIS A 295 -27.30 21.51 -3.98
CA HIS A 295 -28.29 20.60 -3.37
C HIS A 295 -27.84 19.17 -3.68
N ASP A 296 -27.09 18.58 -2.74
CA ASP A 296 -26.58 17.22 -2.81
C ASP A 296 -26.82 16.49 -1.47
N SER A 297 -26.53 15.20 -1.43
CA SER A 297 -26.69 14.36 -0.23
C SER A 297 -25.56 14.50 0.80
N ALA A 298 -24.56 15.39 0.57
CA ALA A 298 -23.47 15.61 1.50
C ALA A 298 -23.96 16.33 2.78
N ARG A 299 -23.58 15.81 3.93
CA ARG A 299 -23.94 16.40 5.24
C ARG A 299 -22.88 17.37 5.74
N ASN A 300 -21.63 17.13 5.36
CA ASN A 300 -20.55 18.06 5.65
C ASN A 300 -20.51 19.10 4.52
N ARG A 301 -20.81 20.35 4.88
CA ARG A 301 -20.88 21.47 3.95
C ARG A 301 -20.33 22.73 4.59
N PHE A 302 -19.26 23.26 4.02
CA PHE A 302 -18.54 24.38 4.59
C PHE A 302 -18.24 25.43 3.52
N SER A 303 -18.52 26.70 3.81
CA SER A 303 -18.09 27.82 2.99
C SER A 303 -16.67 28.21 3.38
N GLY A 304 -15.83 28.47 2.39
CA GLY A 304 -14.45 28.88 2.59
C GLY A 304 -13.90 29.70 1.42
N ARG A 305 -12.62 30.03 1.49
CA ARG A 305 -11.90 30.69 0.40
C ARG A 305 -10.72 29.85 -0.04
N ILE A 306 -10.52 29.77 -1.33
CA ILE A 306 -9.34 29.11 -1.90
C ILE A 306 -8.09 29.89 -1.51
N THR A 307 -7.14 29.23 -0.88
CA THR A 307 -5.83 29.78 -0.54
C THR A 307 -4.76 29.36 -1.54
N GLU A 308 -4.87 28.15 -2.08
CA GLU A 308 -3.86 27.60 -2.99
C GLU A 308 -4.48 26.66 -4.03
N LEU A 309 -3.89 26.69 -5.24
CA LEU A 309 -4.14 25.67 -6.28
C LEU A 309 -2.80 25.13 -6.79
N VAL A 310 -2.65 23.79 -6.76
CA VAL A 310 -1.48 23.10 -7.29
C VAL A 310 -1.91 22.09 -8.34
N THR A 311 -1.55 22.35 -9.61
CA THR A 311 -1.86 21.43 -10.72
C THR A 311 -0.76 20.41 -10.89
N LEU A 312 -1.14 19.13 -10.83
CA LEU A 312 -0.28 17.97 -10.97
C LEU A 312 -0.80 17.08 -12.13
N GLY A 313 -0.47 17.48 -13.35
CA GLY A 313 -0.93 16.77 -14.55
C GLY A 313 -2.46 16.81 -14.71
N ALA A 314 -3.12 15.67 -14.60
CA ALA A 314 -4.58 15.56 -14.76
C ALA A 314 -5.37 15.98 -13.51
N LEU A 315 -4.71 16.17 -12.39
CA LEU A 315 -5.32 16.52 -11.10
C LEU A 315 -4.89 17.92 -10.66
N THR A 316 -5.78 18.63 -9.99
CA THR A 316 -5.53 19.90 -9.30
C THR A 316 -5.93 19.75 -7.84
N ARG A 317 -4.98 20.02 -6.94
CA ARG A 317 -5.25 20.16 -5.52
C ARG A 317 -5.67 21.59 -5.23
N VAL A 318 -6.74 21.71 -4.46
CA VAL A 318 -7.36 22.98 -4.07
C VAL A 318 -7.39 23.04 -2.56
N THR A 319 -6.60 23.93 -1.98
CA THR A 319 -6.64 24.22 -0.54
C THR A 319 -7.65 25.31 -0.26
N VAL A 320 -8.63 25.03 0.57
CA VAL A 320 -9.70 25.94 0.97
C VAL A 320 -9.58 26.23 2.45
N ASP A 321 -9.42 27.50 2.82
CA ASP A 321 -9.52 27.92 4.21
C ASP A 321 -10.99 27.95 4.64
N VAL A 322 -11.31 27.09 5.60
CA VAL A 322 -12.63 27.00 6.22
C VAL A 322 -12.52 27.41 7.68
N ARG A 323 -12.81 28.69 7.95
CA ARG A 323 -12.75 29.24 9.33
C ARG A 323 -11.38 29.08 10.01
N GLY A 324 -10.30 29.18 9.27
CA GLY A 324 -8.93 28.99 9.75
C GLY A 324 -8.38 27.57 9.64
N THR A 325 -9.22 26.58 9.28
CA THR A 325 -8.80 25.20 9.04
C THR A 325 -8.61 24.98 7.54
N PRO A 326 -7.42 24.57 7.08
CA PRO A 326 -7.18 24.24 5.68
C PRO A 326 -7.81 22.89 5.35
N ILE A 327 -8.66 22.86 4.33
CA ILE A 327 -9.26 21.64 3.76
C ILE A 327 -8.76 21.49 2.32
N VAL A 328 -8.14 20.37 2.03
CA VAL A 328 -7.58 20.05 0.71
C VAL A 328 -8.53 19.14 -0.06
N ALA A 329 -8.93 19.57 -1.25
CA ALA A 329 -9.71 18.77 -2.20
C ALA A 329 -8.89 18.44 -3.44
N ALA A 330 -9.12 17.28 -4.05
CA ALA A 330 -8.50 16.87 -5.30
C ALA A 330 -9.56 16.79 -6.42
N LEU A 331 -9.38 17.60 -7.46
CA LEU A 331 -10.27 17.65 -8.62
C LEU A 331 -9.51 17.30 -9.90
N THR A 332 -10.25 16.97 -10.98
CA THR A 332 -9.62 16.96 -12.30
C THR A 332 -9.21 18.37 -12.69
N THR A 333 -8.09 18.51 -13.36
CA THR A 333 -7.64 19.83 -13.88
C THR A 333 -8.71 20.49 -14.74
N ARG A 334 -9.43 19.69 -15.52
CA ARG A 334 -10.57 20.17 -16.33
C ARG A 334 -11.69 20.74 -15.46
N SER A 335 -12.10 20.05 -14.39
CA SER A 335 -13.13 20.56 -13.47
C SER A 335 -12.70 21.86 -12.79
N ALA A 336 -11.44 21.97 -12.39
CA ALA A 336 -10.90 23.21 -11.80
C ALA A 336 -10.96 24.38 -12.80
N GLN A 337 -10.67 24.13 -14.08
CA GLN A 337 -10.78 25.13 -15.17
C GLN A 337 -12.23 25.50 -15.48
N GLU A 338 -13.13 24.54 -15.63
CA GLU A 338 -14.56 24.75 -15.89
C GLU A 338 -15.21 25.58 -14.76
N LEU A 339 -14.81 25.32 -13.52
CA LEU A 339 -15.22 26.11 -12.35
C LEU A 339 -14.47 27.43 -12.23
N SER A 340 -13.48 27.73 -13.08
CA SER A 340 -12.61 28.91 -13.02
C SER A 340 -12.13 29.16 -11.58
N LEU A 341 -11.55 28.13 -10.96
CA LEU A 341 -11.04 28.24 -9.59
C LEU A 341 -9.76 29.06 -9.58
N GLU A 342 -9.66 29.99 -8.62
CA GLU A 342 -8.50 30.86 -8.41
C GLU A 342 -8.33 31.17 -6.92
N PRO A 343 -7.12 31.48 -6.45
CA PRO A 343 -6.91 31.94 -5.08
C PRO A 343 -7.78 33.15 -4.74
N GLY A 344 -8.34 33.17 -3.51
CA GLY A 344 -9.26 34.20 -3.04
C GLY A 344 -10.74 33.96 -3.39
N LEU A 345 -11.05 33.06 -4.32
CA LEU A 345 -12.42 32.73 -4.68
C LEU A 345 -13.17 32.09 -3.50
N ALA A 346 -14.39 32.57 -3.24
CA ALA A 346 -15.29 31.95 -2.27
C ALA A 346 -15.92 30.70 -2.88
N VAL A 347 -15.83 29.58 -2.17
CA VAL A 347 -16.33 28.28 -2.58
C VAL A 347 -17.03 27.56 -1.44
N VAL A 348 -17.76 26.51 -1.78
CA VAL A 348 -18.31 25.55 -0.80
C VAL A 348 -17.63 24.21 -1.00
N VAL A 349 -17.08 23.67 0.08
CA VAL A 349 -16.58 22.29 0.13
C VAL A 349 -17.64 21.38 0.72
N THR A 350 -17.87 20.22 0.08
CA THR A 350 -18.87 19.25 0.54
C THR A 350 -18.30 17.85 0.51
N PHE A 351 -18.66 17.03 1.49
CA PHE A 351 -18.34 15.60 1.53
C PHE A 351 -19.35 14.82 2.35
N LYS A 352 -19.48 13.54 2.05
CA LYS A 352 -20.44 12.66 2.76
C LYS A 352 -19.96 12.33 4.16
N ALA A 353 -20.89 12.03 5.09
CA ALA A 353 -20.55 11.53 6.41
C ALA A 353 -19.77 10.21 6.35
N MET A 354 -20.04 9.37 5.35
CA MET A 354 -19.27 8.11 5.12
C MET A 354 -17.85 8.31 4.61
N ALA A 355 -17.51 9.50 4.11
CA ALA A 355 -16.16 9.86 3.69
C ALA A 355 -15.26 10.27 4.86
N VAL A 356 -15.84 10.49 6.05
CA VAL A 356 -15.11 10.84 7.27
C VAL A 356 -14.79 9.55 8.03
N HIS A 357 -13.51 9.21 8.10
CA HIS A 357 -13.03 8.12 8.93
C HIS A 357 -12.52 8.67 10.27
N LEU A 358 -13.00 8.12 11.39
CA LEU A 358 -12.54 8.47 12.74
C LEU A 358 -11.54 7.44 13.25
N CYS A 359 -10.40 7.89 13.81
CA CYS A 359 -9.36 7.03 14.38
C CYS A 359 -8.73 7.66 15.64
#